data_27f42a34de5ae843dac1d784ee40c438
#
_entry.id   27f42a34de5ae843dac1d784ee40c438
#
_cell.length_a   1.000
_cell.length_b   1.000
_cell.length_c   1.000
_cell.angle_alpha   90.00
_cell.angle_beta   90.00
_cell.angle_gamma   90.00
#
_symmetry.space_group_name_H-M   'P 1'
#
loop_
_entity.id
_entity.type
_entity.pdbx_description
1 polymer ?
#
loop_
_entity_poly.entity_id
_entity_poly.type
_entity_poly.pdbx_seq_one_letter_code
_entity_poly.pdbx_strand_id
1 'polypeptide(L)'
;CQPLYHALQEEINAGQLQAGIRIMPGISSVAFLAACIGESYQDAAICSMHGKELYNLARRIKTERKTFMIMSGVKDVNKLGDALIKAGMTQCEIITGYQLSYAEHQIRKRTPKECLELKEEGLYTCFVKNPNAIHKNLTHGISDGEFIRDKVPMTKEEVREVSICKLKLYQGAVVFD
;
A
#
# COMPACT_ATOMS: atom_id res chain seq x y z
N CYS A 1 -9.80 -7.99 -12.10
CA CYS A 1 -10.88 -8.63 -12.90
C CYS A 1 -11.67 -7.64 -13.76
N GLN A 2 -11.84 -6.36 -13.36
CA GLN A 2 -12.56 -5.36 -14.17
C GLN A 2 -11.99 -5.16 -15.59
N PRO A 3 -10.68 -5.01 -15.81
CA PRO A 3 -10.13 -4.85 -17.16
C PRO A 3 -10.45 -6.04 -18.08
N LEU A 4 -10.35 -7.26 -17.56
CA LEU A 4 -10.69 -8.47 -18.33
C LEU A 4 -12.19 -8.52 -18.67
N TYR A 5 -13.05 -8.16 -17.71
CA TYR A 5 -14.49 -8.10 -17.95
C TYR A 5 -14.83 -7.12 -19.07
N HIS A 6 -14.26 -5.91 -19.04
CA HIS A 6 -14.51 -4.90 -20.09
C HIS A 6 -14.01 -5.37 -21.45
N ALA A 7 -12.79 -5.92 -21.54
CA ALA A 7 -12.26 -6.44 -22.80
C ALA A 7 -13.14 -7.55 -23.39
N LEU A 8 -13.56 -8.52 -22.57
CA LEU A 8 -14.47 -9.59 -23.03
C LEU A 8 -15.84 -9.05 -23.44
N GLN A 9 -16.37 -8.04 -22.72
CA GLN A 9 -17.64 -7.44 -23.05
C GLN A 9 -17.59 -6.67 -24.38
N GLU A 10 -16.47 -6.02 -24.69
CA GLU A 10 -16.22 -5.37 -25.96
C GLU A 10 -16.22 -6.36 -27.13
N GLU A 11 -15.54 -7.50 -26.99
CA GLU A 11 -15.53 -8.59 -27.98
C GLU A 11 -16.92 -9.20 -28.22
N ILE A 12 -17.71 -9.37 -27.15
CA ILE A 12 -19.09 -9.83 -27.25
C ILE A 12 -19.96 -8.81 -27.98
N ASN A 13 -19.85 -7.54 -27.64
CA ASN A 13 -20.61 -6.46 -28.26
C ASN A 13 -20.23 -6.26 -29.75
N ALA A 14 -18.98 -6.53 -30.10
CA ALA A 14 -18.49 -6.50 -31.48
C ALA A 14 -18.91 -7.73 -32.30
N GLY A 15 -19.56 -8.72 -31.67
CA GLY A 15 -19.98 -9.97 -32.33
C GLY A 15 -18.83 -10.95 -32.60
N GLN A 16 -17.63 -10.68 -32.05
CA GLN A 16 -16.45 -11.52 -32.24
C GLN A 16 -16.43 -12.71 -31.27
N LEU A 17 -17.15 -12.59 -30.16
CA LEU A 17 -17.29 -13.64 -29.16
C LEU A 17 -18.77 -13.87 -28.82
N GLN A 18 -19.25 -15.12 -29.01
CA GLN A 18 -20.60 -15.54 -28.58
C GLN A 18 -20.48 -16.26 -27.24
N ALA A 19 -20.52 -15.51 -26.15
CA ALA A 19 -20.42 -16.05 -24.79
C ALA A 19 -21.21 -15.21 -23.80
N GLY A 20 -21.65 -15.84 -22.71
CA GLY A 20 -22.19 -15.14 -21.54
C GLY A 20 -21.11 -14.95 -20.48
N ILE A 21 -21.04 -13.78 -19.87
CA ILE A 21 -20.10 -13.52 -18.77
C ILE A 21 -20.86 -13.57 -17.45
N ARG A 22 -20.39 -14.40 -16.52
CA ARG A 22 -20.87 -14.44 -15.14
C ARG A 22 -19.74 -14.12 -14.18
N ILE A 23 -19.89 -13.05 -13.41
CA ILE A 23 -18.95 -12.69 -12.35
C ILE A 23 -19.33 -13.46 -11.08
N MET A 24 -18.41 -14.30 -10.61
CA MET A 24 -18.58 -15.03 -9.35
C MET A 24 -17.86 -14.31 -8.23
N PRO A 25 -18.50 -14.02 -7.08
CA PRO A 25 -17.81 -13.48 -5.93
C PRO A 25 -16.86 -14.53 -5.35
N GLY A 26 -15.72 -14.05 -4.82
CA GLY A 26 -14.73 -14.90 -4.18
C GLY A 26 -14.15 -14.21 -2.95
N ILE A 27 -13.57 -15.00 -2.04
CA ILE A 27 -12.86 -14.48 -0.88
C ILE A 27 -11.50 -13.95 -1.35
N SER A 28 -11.20 -12.68 -1.05
CA SER A 28 -9.89 -12.11 -1.38
C SER A 28 -8.80 -12.69 -0.46
N SER A 29 -7.56 -12.72 -0.94
CA SER A 29 -6.41 -13.14 -0.13
C SER A 29 -6.21 -12.25 1.10
N VAL A 30 -6.62 -10.98 1.05
CA VAL A 30 -6.65 -10.07 2.20
C VAL A 30 -7.65 -10.55 3.24
N ALA A 31 -8.89 -10.84 2.85
CA ALA A 31 -9.91 -11.31 3.78
C ALA A 31 -9.53 -12.68 4.37
N PHE A 32 -8.95 -13.57 3.56
CA PHE A 32 -8.45 -14.86 4.03
C PHE A 32 -7.34 -14.70 5.07
N LEU A 33 -6.31 -13.90 4.77
CA LEU A 33 -5.21 -13.64 5.70
C LEU A 33 -5.72 -12.99 6.99
N ALA A 34 -6.59 -11.99 6.89
CA ALA A 34 -7.17 -11.28 8.03
C ALA A 34 -7.91 -12.25 8.97
N ALA A 35 -8.72 -13.16 8.42
CA ALA A 35 -9.42 -14.19 9.19
C ALA A 35 -8.43 -15.14 9.90
N CYS A 36 -7.38 -15.59 9.20
CA CYS A 36 -6.38 -16.49 9.78
C CYS A 36 -5.58 -15.88 10.93
N ILE A 37 -5.32 -14.56 10.89
CA ILE A 37 -4.54 -13.86 11.91
C ILE A 37 -5.41 -13.15 12.97
N GLY A 38 -6.74 -13.22 12.85
CA GLY A 38 -7.66 -12.59 13.78
C GLY A 38 -7.64 -11.04 13.76
N GLU A 39 -7.24 -10.44 12.64
CA GLU A 39 -7.17 -8.97 12.48
C GLU A 39 -8.29 -8.46 11.59
N SER A 40 -8.90 -7.32 11.96
CA SER A 40 -9.84 -6.61 11.07
C SER A 40 -9.08 -5.91 9.94
N TYR A 41 -9.64 -5.96 8.74
CA TYR A 41 -9.14 -5.19 7.60
C TYR A 41 -9.98 -3.93 7.30
N GLN A 42 -11.06 -3.68 8.05
CA GLN A 42 -11.95 -2.52 7.85
C GLN A 42 -11.25 -1.20 8.15
N ASP A 43 -10.35 -1.20 9.15
CA ASP A 43 -9.54 -0.08 9.60
C ASP A 43 -8.11 -0.11 9.04
N ALA A 44 -7.87 -0.91 8.00
CA ALA A 44 -6.56 -1.10 7.41
C ALA A 44 -6.47 -0.49 6.00
N ALA A 45 -5.29 0.03 5.66
CA ALA A 45 -4.98 0.34 4.27
C ALA A 45 -4.80 -0.94 3.46
N ILE A 46 -5.36 -1.00 2.26
CA ILE A 46 -5.14 -2.12 1.33
C ILE A 46 -4.37 -1.61 0.13
N CYS A 47 -3.24 -2.24 -0.15
CA CYS A 47 -2.34 -1.89 -1.25
C CYS A 47 -2.11 -3.11 -2.14
N SER A 48 -2.04 -2.89 -3.45
CA SER A 48 -1.65 -3.94 -4.39
C SER A 48 -0.35 -3.54 -5.08
N MET A 49 0.64 -4.42 -5.02
CA MET A 49 1.89 -4.31 -5.78
C MET A 49 1.81 -5.07 -7.12
N HIS A 50 0.70 -5.79 -7.36
CA HIS A 50 0.53 -6.58 -8.58
C HIS A 50 0.52 -5.67 -9.82
N GLY A 51 1.56 -5.78 -10.64
CA GLY A 51 1.71 -4.99 -11.88
C GLY A 51 1.93 -3.48 -11.67
N LYS A 52 2.25 -3.02 -10.46
CA LYS A 52 2.50 -1.62 -10.15
C LYS A 52 3.71 -1.47 -9.23
N GLU A 53 4.55 -0.48 -9.51
CA GLU A 53 5.52 -0.01 -8.52
C GLU A 53 4.84 1.00 -7.60
N LEU A 54 4.83 0.72 -6.30
CA LEU A 54 4.34 1.67 -5.31
C LEU A 54 5.47 2.63 -4.94
N TYR A 55 5.50 3.77 -5.61
CA TYR A 55 6.30 4.89 -5.17
C TYR A 55 5.85 5.30 -3.76
N ASN A 56 6.79 5.50 -2.83
CA ASN A 56 6.52 5.88 -1.45
C ASN A 56 5.81 4.83 -0.58
N LEU A 57 6.05 3.54 -0.83
CA LEU A 57 5.52 2.44 0.00
C LEU A 57 5.75 2.68 1.50
N ALA A 58 6.99 2.99 1.89
CA ALA A 58 7.34 3.27 3.28
C ALA A 58 6.58 4.48 3.84
N ARG A 59 6.39 5.55 3.03
CA ARG A 59 5.63 6.72 3.44
C ARG A 59 4.17 6.38 3.75
N ARG A 60 3.56 5.49 2.97
CA ARG A 60 2.19 5.04 3.22
C ARG A 60 2.09 4.22 4.50
N ILE A 61 3.00 3.25 4.69
CA ILE A 61 3.03 2.43 5.91
C ILE A 61 3.36 3.29 7.15
N LYS A 62 4.15 4.36 6.98
CA LYS A 62 4.49 5.28 8.07
C LYS A 62 3.26 5.93 8.71
N THR A 63 2.20 6.15 7.95
CA THR A 63 0.97 6.81 8.42
C THR A 63 -0.15 5.84 8.79
N GLU A 64 0.01 4.55 8.52
CA GLU A 64 -1.03 3.55 8.75
C GLU A 64 -0.61 2.56 9.83
N ARG A 65 -1.49 2.30 10.78
CA ARG A 65 -1.24 1.28 11.81
C ARG A 65 -1.27 -0.14 11.26
N LYS A 66 -2.13 -0.35 10.26
CA LYS A 66 -2.38 -1.63 9.61
C LYS A 66 -2.37 -1.47 8.10
N THR A 67 -1.62 -2.29 7.42
CA THR A 67 -1.60 -2.29 5.95
C THR A 67 -1.62 -3.72 5.42
N PHE A 68 -2.60 -4.07 4.62
CA PHE A 68 -2.59 -5.31 3.84
C PHE A 68 -2.03 -5.06 2.45
N MET A 69 -1.22 -5.99 1.97
CA MET A 69 -0.52 -5.87 0.69
C MET A 69 -0.66 -7.14 -0.13
N ILE A 70 -1.15 -6.97 -1.36
CA ILE A 70 -1.21 -8.05 -2.35
C ILE A 70 0.07 -7.96 -3.17
N MET A 71 0.87 -9.03 -3.15
CA MET A 71 2.19 -9.11 -3.77
C MET A 71 2.13 -9.93 -5.06
N SER A 72 2.99 -9.62 -6.03
CA SER A 72 3.15 -10.42 -7.25
C SER A 72 4.03 -11.65 -7.02
N GLY A 73 4.89 -11.62 -6.01
CA GLY A 73 5.84 -12.69 -5.70
C GLY A 73 6.84 -12.29 -4.63
N VAL A 74 7.86 -13.12 -4.42
CA VAL A 74 8.90 -12.93 -3.41
C VAL A 74 9.64 -11.60 -3.58
N LYS A 75 9.90 -11.16 -4.81
CA LYS A 75 10.58 -9.89 -5.10
C LYS A 75 9.87 -8.68 -4.50
N ASP A 76 8.53 -8.70 -4.47
CA ASP A 76 7.77 -7.61 -3.85
C ASP A 76 7.87 -7.65 -2.32
N VAL A 77 7.95 -8.85 -1.73
CA VAL A 77 8.23 -9.01 -0.29
C VAL A 77 9.63 -8.49 0.07
N ASN A 78 10.62 -8.78 -0.79
CA ASN A 78 11.97 -8.24 -0.60
C ASN A 78 12.00 -6.71 -0.71
N LYS A 79 11.30 -6.11 -1.69
CA LYS A 79 11.15 -4.65 -1.83
C LYS A 79 10.49 -4.03 -0.60
N LEU A 80 9.47 -4.69 -0.02
CA LEU A 80 8.84 -4.24 1.21
C LEU A 80 9.85 -4.20 2.36
N GLY A 81 10.61 -5.29 2.56
CA GLY A 81 11.65 -5.37 3.58
C GLY A 81 12.70 -4.26 3.44
N ASP A 82 13.24 -4.08 2.23
CA ASP A 82 14.22 -3.05 1.89
C ASP A 82 13.67 -1.63 2.18
N ALA A 83 12.46 -1.34 1.72
CA ALA A 83 11.82 -0.04 1.90
C ALA A 83 11.63 0.32 3.39
N LEU A 84 11.22 -0.65 4.20
CA LEU A 84 11.05 -0.45 5.65
C LEU A 84 12.38 -0.24 6.36
N ILE A 85 13.43 -1.00 5.99
CA ILE A 85 14.78 -0.83 6.56
C ILE A 85 15.34 0.56 6.20
N LYS A 86 15.28 0.96 4.93
CA LYS A 86 15.74 2.27 4.46
C LYS A 86 14.99 3.44 5.11
N ALA A 87 13.73 3.24 5.45
CA ALA A 87 12.92 4.24 6.15
C ALA A 87 13.10 4.23 7.68
N GLY A 88 13.99 3.39 8.23
CA GLY A 88 14.19 3.26 9.67
C GLY A 88 13.02 2.61 10.41
N MET A 89 12.14 1.89 9.71
CA MET A 89 10.91 1.29 10.25
C MET A 89 11.11 -0.19 10.58
N THR A 90 12.23 -0.54 11.20
CA THR A 90 12.61 -1.91 11.53
C THR A 90 11.73 -2.54 12.63
N GLN A 91 10.98 -1.73 13.37
CA GLN A 91 10.02 -2.14 14.39
C GLN A 91 8.70 -2.67 13.82
N CYS A 92 8.47 -2.51 12.52
CA CYS A 92 7.27 -3.04 11.88
C CYS A 92 7.25 -4.56 11.94
N GLU A 93 6.10 -5.10 12.29
CA GLU A 93 5.82 -6.52 12.25
C GLU A 93 5.18 -6.87 10.92
N ILE A 94 5.69 -7.87 10.24
CA ILE A 94 5.16 -8.33 8.95
C ILE A 94 4.66 -9.76 9.12
N ILE A 95 3.41 -10.01 8.76
CA ILE A 95 2.88 -11.36 8.64
C ILE A 95 2.74 -11.68 7.16
N THR A 96 3.45 -12.70 6.70
CA THR A 96 3.38 -13.17 5.32
C THR A 96 2.43 -14.36 5.23
N GLY A 97 1.42 -14.26 4.36
CA GLY A 97 0.60 -15.37 3.92
C GLY A 97 1.11 -15.88 2.57
N TYR A 98 1.67 -17.06 2.56
CA TYR A 98 2.20 -17.73 1.38
C TYR A 98 1.19 -18.73 0.85
N GLN A 99 0.96 -18.76 -0.47
CA GLN A 99 0.09 -19.70 -1.17
C GLN A 99 -1.28 -19.85 -0.48
N LEU A 100 -1.88 -18.75 -0.04
CA LEU A 100 -3.18 -18.75 0.64
C LEU A 100 -4.25 -19.47 -0.20
N SER A 101 -5.10 -20.27 0.45
CA SER A 101 -6.09 -21.15 -0.14
C SER A 101 -5.55 -22.43 -0.81
N TYR A 102 -4.26 -22.66 -0.80
CA TYR A 102 -3.66 -23.95 -1.18
C TYR A 102 -3.42 -24.82 0.05
N ALA A 103 -3.26 -26.14 -0.15
CA ALA A 103 -3.04 -27.08 0.94
C ALA A 103 -1.72 -26.80 1.70
N GLU A 104 -0.71 -26.32 0.97
CA GLU A 104 0.61 -25.95 1.47
C GLU A 104 0.72 -24.53 2.02
N HIS A 105 -0.38 -23.82 2.19
CA HIS A 105 -0.35 -22.44 2.67
C HIS A 105 0.38 -22.29 4.00
N GLN A 106 1.13 -21.21 4.13
CA GLN A 106 1.88 -20.91 5.34
C GLN A 106 1.64 -19.46 5.74
N ILE A 107 1.50 -19.26 7.05
CA ILE A 107 1.41 -17.92 7.64
C ILE A 107 2.57 -17.79 8.62
N ARG A 108 3.44 -16.80 8.39
CA ARG A 108 4.63 -16.59 9.21
C ARG A 108 4.80 -15.12 9.56
N LYS A 109 5.13 -14.88 10.82
CA LYS A 109 5.57 -13.58 11.32
C LYS A 109 7.03 -13.36 10.94
N ARG A 110 7.36 -12.17 10.43
CA ARG A 110 8.70 -11.81 9.94
C ARG A 110 9.06 -10.38 10.33
N THR A 111 10.34 -10.13 10.45
CA THR A 111 10.94 -8.81 10.52
C THR A 111 11.16 -8.27 9.09
N PRO A 112 11.36 -6.95 8.90
CA PRO A 112 11.77 -6.39 7.61
C PRO A 112 13.02 -7.05 7.01
N LYS A 113 14.00 -7.42 7.85
CA LYS A 113 15.22 -8.10 7.40
C LYS A 113 14.93 -9.49 6.85
N GLU A 114 14.14 -10.30 7.55
CA GLU A 114 13.74 -11.63 7.08
C GLU A 114 12.92 -11.56 5.78
N CYS A 115 12.11 -10.51 5.60
CA CYS A 115 11.43 -10.27 4.33
C CYS A 115 12.40 -9.95 3.19
N LEU A 116 13.44 -9.13 3.45
CA LEU A 116 14.46 -8.80 2.46
C LEU A 116 15.25 -10.03 2.00
N GLU A 117 15.52 -10.97 2.91
CA GLU A 117 16.32 -12.18 2.67
C GLU A 117 15.50 -13.38 2.15
N LEU A 118 14.17 -13.23 2.03
CA LEU A 118 13.28 -14.31 1.59
C LEU A 118 13.54 -14.72 0.14
N LYS A 119 13.62 -16.04 -0.10
CA LYS A 119 13.95 -16.63 -1.42
C LYS A 119 12.86 -17.54 -2.00
N GLU A 120 11.88 -17.91 -1.17
CA GLU A 120 10.84 -18.85 -1.57
C GLU A 120 9.89 -18.20 -2.58
N GLU A 121 9.90 -18.70 -3.81
CA GLU A 121 9.04 -18.20 -4.89
C GLU A 121 7.60 -18.66 -4.71
N GLY A 122 6.64 -17.79 -4.97
CA GLY A 122 5.21 -18.08 -4.87
C GLY A 122 4.35 -16.84 -4.69
N LEU A 123 3.08 -17.04 -4.45
CA LEU A 123 2.11 -15.97 -4.24
C LEU A 123 2.11 -15.55 -2.76
N TYR A 124 2.21 -14.26 -2.55
CA TYR A 124 2.21 -13.68 -1.21
C TYR A 124 1.10 -12.65 -1.00
N THR A 125 0.56 -12.64 0.20
CA THR A 125 -0.20 -11.52 0.75
C THR A 125 0.45 -11.18 2.09
N CYS A 126 0.75 -9.91 2.32
CA CYS A 126 1.39 -9.47 3.55
C CYS A 126 0.45 -8.59 4.37
N PHE A 127 0.56 -8.71 5.68
CA PHE A 127 0.00 -7.76 6.64
C PHE A 127 1.16 -7.08 7.35
N VAL A 128 1.15 -5.75 7.38
CA VAL A 128 2.16 -4.94 8.07
C VAL A 128 1.49 -4.22 9.22
N LYS A 129 2.00 -4.43 10.44
CA LYS A 129 1.60 -3.71 11.64
C LYS A 129 2.70 -2.72 12.02
N ASN A 130 2.37 -1.44 11.99
CA ASN A 130 3.27 -0.37 12.37
C ASN A 130 2.85 0.19 13.75
N PRO A 131 3.55 -0.16 14.85
CA PRO A 131 3.22 0.33 16.18
C PRO A 131 3.42 1.84 16.33
N ASN A 132 4.29 2.43 15.51
CA ASN A 132 4.68 3.83 15.55
C ASN A 132 4.09 4.63 14.38
N ALA A 133 2.87 4.30 13.97
CA ALA A 133 2.20 5.04 12.90
C ALA A 133 2.03 6.52 13.29
N ILE A 134 2.49 7.40 12.41
CA ILE A 134 2.38 8.84 12.60
C ILE A 134 0.99 9.26 12.13
N HIS A 135 0.23 9.91 13.00
CA HIS A 135 -1.03 10.51 12.58
C HIS A 135 -0.78 11.58 11.54
N LYS A 136 -1.49 11.49 10.41
CA LYS A 136 -1.50 12.61 9.47
C LYS A 136 -2.17 13.80 10.16
N ASN A 137 -1.48 14.91 10.20
CA ASN A 137 -2.14 16.16 10.49
C ASN A 137 -3.16 16.42 9.38
N LEU A 138 -4.43 16.38 9.71
CA LEU A 138 -5.53 16.71 8.79
C LEU A 138 -5.77 18.21 8.72
N THR A 139 -5.00 18.97 9.48
CA THR A 139 -5.11 20.43 9.60
C THR A 139 -3.86 21.10 9.03
N HIS A 140 -4.00 22.38 8.71
CA HIS A 140 -2.86 23.25 8.39
C HIS A 140 -1.97 23.44 9.61
N GLY A 141 -0.78 23.99 9.44
CA GLY A 141 0.15 24.27 10.54
C GLY A 141 1.35 23.31 10.56
N ILE A 142 1.93 23.05 9.39
CA ILE A 142 3.21 22.34 9.32
C ILE A 142 4.29 23.30 9.81
N SER A 143 4.94 22.95 10.92
CA SER A 143 5.97 23.80 11.53
C SER A 143 7.20 23.93 10.63
N ASP A 144 7.92 25.04 10.78
CA ASP A 144 9.14 25.32 10.01
C ASP A 144 10.19 24.22 10.13
N GLY A 145 10.24 23.53 11.27
CA GLY A 145 11.19 22.44 11.52
C GLY A 145 10.91 21.15 10.74
N GLU A 146 9.72 21.00 10.16
CA GLU A 146 9.34 19.83 9.36
C GLU A 146 9.74 19.95 7.88
N PHE A 147 10.20 21.13 7.45
CA PHE A 147 10.69 21.35 6.09
C PHE A 147 12.20 21.12 5.98
N ILE A 148 12.59 20.43 4.93
CA ILE A 148 14.00 20.32 4.55
C ILE A 148 14.39 21.64 3.89
N ARG A 149 15.24 22.43 4.56
CA ARG A 149 15.72 23.70 4.04
C ARG A 149 17.19 23.89 4.36
N ASP A 150 17.91 24.59 3.50
CA ASP A 150 19.24 25.12 3.74
C ASP A 150 19.14 26.55 4.33
N LYS A 151 20.16 27.35 4.21
CA LYS A 151 20.25 28.74 4.73
C LYS A 151 19.31 29.75 4.06
N VAL A 152 18.49 29.32 3.11
CA VAL A 152 17.54 30.18 2.39
C VAL A 152 16.39 30.57 3.32
N PRO A 153 16.04 31.87 3.40
CA PRO A 153 14.86 32.31 4.15
C PRO A 153 13.59 31.65 3.60
N MET A 154 12.74 31.15 4.49
CA MET A 154 11.45 30.59 4.15
C MET A 154 10.35 31.58 4.54
N THR A 155 9.23 31.58 3.81
CA THR A 155 8.02 32.34 4.16
C THR A 155 7.59 31.97 5.58
N LYS A 156 7.27 32.96 6.41
CA LYS A 156 6.79 32.74 7.79
C LYS A 156 5.62 31.78 7.81
N GLU A 157 5.57 30.95 8.85
CA GLU A 157 4.61 29.87 9.00
C GLU A 157 3.18 30.30 8.74
N GLU A 158 2.72 31.37 9.38
CA GLU A 158 1.35 31.84 9.26
C GLU A 158 1.01 32.33 7.84
N VAL A 159 1.96 33.00 7.17
CA VAL A 159 1.79 33.49 5.80
C VAL A 159 1.76 32.29 4.83
N ARG A 160 2.62 31.30 5.03
CA ARG A 160 2.64 30.07 4.24
C ARG A 160 1.32 29.32 4.36
N GLU A 161 0.81 29.14 5.58
CA GLU A 161 -0.44 28.45 5.83
C GLU A 161 -1.63 29.15 5.15
N VAL A 162 -1.72 30.48 5.27
CA VAL A 162 -2.78 31.26 4.58
C VAL A 162 -2.65 31.11 3.05
N SER A 163 -1.44 31.13 2.52
CA SER A 163 -1.20 30.97 1.08
C SER A 163 -1.66 29.60 0.58
N ILE A 164 -1.26 28.53 1.27
CA ILE A 164 -1.68 27.15 0.93
C ILE A 164 -3.21 27.01 1.01
N CYS A 165 -3.85 27.55 2.04
CA CYS A 165 -5.31 27.57 2.13
C CYS A 165 -5.98 28.27 0.95
N LYS A 166 -5.43 29.41 0.51
CA LYS A 166 -6.00 30.18 -0.61
C LYS A 166 -5.83 29.49 -1.96
N LEU A 167 -4.82 28.62 -2.12
CA LEU A 167 -4.62 27.81 -3.32
C LEU A 167 -5.71 26.74 -3.52
N LYS A 168 -6.46 26.39 -2.46
CA LYS A 168 -7.56 25.39 -2.52
C LYS A 168 -7.13 24.09 -3.21
N LEU A 169 -5.96 23.58 -2.84
CA LEU A 169 -5.38 22.38 -3.44
C LEU A 169 -6.29 21.16 -3.22
N TYR A 170 -6.37 20.31 -4.21
CA TYR A 170 -7.10 19.05 -4.18
C TYR A 170 -6.18 17.89 -4.57
N GLN A 171 -6.61 16.65 -4.32
CA GLN A 171 -5.82 15.46 -4.65
C GLN A 171 -5.58 15.38 -6.17
N GLY A 172 -4.31 15.38 -6.59
CA GLY A 172 -3.91 15.39 -7.99
C GLY A 172 -3.68 16.78 -8.59
N ALA A 173 -3.80 17.86 -7.79
CA ALA A 173 -3.44 19.19 -8.25
C ALA A 173 -1.94 19.27 -8.63
N VAL A 174 -1.66 19.93 -9.74
CA VAL A 174 -0.29 20.23 -10.18
C VAL A 174 0.01 21.69 -9.81
N VAL A 175 1.07 21.90 -9.05
CA VAL A 175 1.50 23.21 -8.57
C VAL A 175 2.90 23.49 -9.11
N PHE A 176 3.09 24.67 -9.64
CA PHE A 176 4.41 25.19 -10.04
C PHE A 176 4.81 26.30 -9.08
N ASP A 177 6.04 26.20 -8.54
CA ASP A 177 6.68 27.19 -7.67
C ASP A 177 7.99 27.67 -8.31
#